data_9beb1abb3baa06cc1859227325f1ddb3
#
_entry.id   9beb1abb3baa06cc1859227325f1ddb3
#
_cell.length_a   1.000
_cell.length_b   1.000
_cell.length_c   1.000
_cell.angle_alpha   90.00
_cell.angle_beta   90.00
_cell.angle_gamma   90.00
#
_symmetry.space_group_name_H-M   'P 1'
#
loop_
_entity.id
_entity.type
_entity.pdbx_description
1 polymer ?
#
loop_
_entity_poly.entity_id
_entity_poly.type
_entity_poly.pdbx_seq_one_letter_code
_entity_poly.pdbx_strand_id
1 'polypeptide(L)'
;MGQGHGRLRNLGLISPFGSAEPGEQMTIDKSQIRNAATVIVLRDRFDAPRILMGQRGSKAVFMPNKFVFPGGAVDAGDAEVPLASPLPETCAARIAEDAEPGLAHAIAVAAIRELWEETGLILGRPGSWDRPPPPDWESFAATGHVPHAAPLQFTFRALTPPGRPRRFDARFFLVDADDIASDLDDFDAACDELSHLQWVPLSEARSFDMPFITEVVMAEVEARARDRNPPASVPFFKNNDEESLFLRLRGKLPTG
;
A
#
# COMPACT_ATOMS: atom_id res chain seq x y z
N MET A 1 61.17 -37.11 54.63
CA MET A 1 61.90 -37.32 53.34
C MET A 1 60.86 -37.79 52.30
N GLY A 2 60.71 -37.16 51.19
CA GLY A 2 59.87 -37.66 50.11
C GLY A 2 59.01 -36.53 49.52
N GLN A 3 59.55 -35.79 48.58
CA GLN A 3 58.91 -34.79 47.84
C GLN A 3 57.97 -35.42 46.77
N GLY A 4 56.73 -34.95 46.69
CA GLY A 4 55.77 -35.29 45.64
C GLY A 4 55.37 -34.05 44.87
N HIS A 5 55.86 -33.94 43.65
CA HIS A 5 55.51 -32.86 42.73
C HIS A 5 54.15 -33.14 42.11
N GLY A 6 53.15 -32.38 42.48
CA GLY A 6 51.84 -32.36 41.80
C GLY A 6 51.87 -31.32 40.66
N ARG A 7 51.71 -31.78 39.43
CA ARG A 7 51.51 -30.99 38.21
C ARG A 7 50.13 -30.32 38.24
N LEU A 8 50.11 -28.99 38.24
CA LEU A 8 48.94 -28.19 37.98
C LEU A 8 48.58 -28.27 36.48
N ARG A 9 47.39 -28.78 36.16
CA ARG A 9 46.82 -28.76 34.81
C ARG A 9 46.23 -27.36 34.59
N ASN A 10 46.73 -26.67 33.56
CA ASN A 10 46.17 -25.45 33.02
C ASN A 10 44.76 -25.74 32.48
N LEU A 11 43.74 -25.22 33.15
CA LEU A 11 42.39 -25.08 32.61
C LEU A 11 42.36 -23.82 31.76
N GLY A 12 42.34 -23.99 30.45
CA GLY A 12 42.14 -22.93 29.48
C GLY A 12 40.76 -22.31 29.68
N LEU A 13 40.72 -21.03 30.04
CA LEU A 13 39.54 -20.17 30.00
C LEU A 13 39.15 -19.98 28.53
N ILE A 14 38.03 -20.58 28.12
CA ILE A 14 37.37 -20.28 26.86
C ILE A 14 36.64 -18.96 27.03
N SER A 15 37.07 -17.94 26.32
CA SER A 15 36.43 -16.62 26.24
C SER A 15 35.13 -16.75 25.43
N PRO A 16 33.96 -16.25 25.92
CA PRO A 16 32.69 -16.34 25.19
C PRO A 16 32.40 -15.09 24.35
N PHE A 17 33.41 -14.39 23.86
CA PHE A 17 33.19 -13.32 22.91
C PHE A 17 33.66 -13.75 21.52
N GLY A 18 32.73 -14.38 20.80
CA GLY A 18 32.78 -14.45 19.35
C GLY A 18 32.74 -13.05 18.80
N SER A 19 33.77 -12.66 18.05
CA SER A 19 33.77 -11.45 17.23
C SER A 19 32.57 -11.52 16.28
N ALA A 20 31.59 -10.63 16.51
CA ALA A 20 30.52 -10.40 15.53
C ALA A 20 31.19 -9.86 14.26
N GLU A 21 31.05 -10.60 13.17
CA GLU A 21 31.36 -10.11 11.82
C GLU A 21 30.58 -8.82 11.56
N PRO A 22 31.17 -7.80 10.89
CA PRO A 22 30.47 -6.56 10.56
C PRO A 22 29.28 -6.92 9.68
N GLY A 23 28.07 -6.56 10.15
CA GLY A 23 26.79 -6.91 9.52
C GLY A 23 26.81 -6.67 8.02
N GLU A 24 26.45 -7.71 7.29
CA GLU A 24 26.10 -7.66 5.87
C GLU A 24 25.08 -6.53 5.68
N GLN A 25 25.52 -5.42 5.09
CA GLN A 25 24.59 -4.39 4.62
C GLN A 25 23.73 -5.05 3.56
N MET A 26 22.47 -5.32 3.87
CA MET A 26 21.49 -5.76 2.90
C MET A 26 21.49 -4.75 1.76
N THR A 27 22.15 -5.08 0.67
CA THR A 27 22.09 -4.31 -0.56
C THR A 27 20.67 -4.42 -1.10
N ILE A 28 19.91 -3.33 -1.00
CA ILE A 28 18.57 -3.26 -1.59
C ILE A 28 18.74 -3.44 -3.10
N ASP A 29 18.21 -4.54 -3.62
CA ASP A 29 18.17 -4.77 -5.07
C ASP A 29 17.25 -3.72 -5.71
N LYS A 30 17.86 -2.71 -6.33
CA LYS A 30 17.15 -1.60 -6.98
C LYS A 30 16.40 -2.03 -8.25
N SER A 31 16.62 -3.23 -8.75
CA SER A 31 15.92 -3.78 -9.91
C SER A 31 14.57 -4.40 -9.53
N GLN A 32 14.38 -4.82 -8.28
CA GLN A 32 13.17 -5.47 -7.80
C GLN A 32 11.98 -4.50 -7.84
N ILE A 33 10.96 -4.90 -8.60
CA ILE A 33 9.67 -4.20 -8.65
C ILE A 33 8.74 -4.86 -7.63
N ARG A 34 8.20 -4.05 -6.69
CA ARG A 34 7.21 -4.53 -5.72
C ARG A 34 5.81 -4.11 -6.16
N ASN A 35 4.84 -5.02 -6.02
CA ASN A 35 3.44 -4.64 -6.16
C ASN A 35 3.04 -3.69 -5.04
N ALA A 36 2.19 -2.70 -5.35
CA ALA A 36 1.73 -1.73 -4.38
C ALA A 36 0.27 -1.33 -4.67
N ALA A 37 -0.43 -0.90 -3.62
CA ALA A 37 -1.78 -0.39 -3.69
C ALA A 37 -1.84 1.02 -3.09
N THR A 38 -2.66 1.88 -3.68
CA THR A 38 -2.88 3.26 -3.21
C THR A 38 -4.37 3.54 -3.24
N VAL A 39 -4.90 4.17 -2.19
CA VAL A 39 -6.33 4.48 -2.08
C VAL A 39 -6.54 6.00 -2.14
N ILE A 40 -7.45 6.41 -3.00
CA ILE A 40 -7.89 7.79 -3.14
C ILE A 40 -9.30 7.85 -2.57
N VAL A 41 -9.46 8.40 -1.38
CA VAL A 41 -10.79 8.59 -0.77
C VAL A 41 -11.35 9.92 -1.25
N LEU A 42 -12.53 9.87 -1.88
CA LEU A 42 -13.22 11.03 -2.44
C LEU A 42 -14.47 11.36 -1.61
N ARG A 43 -14.46 12.53 -1.00
CA ARG A 43 -15.58 13.06 -0.18
C ARG A 43 -16.32 14.15 -0.93
N ASP A 44 -17.61 14.30 -0.66
CA ASP A 44 -18.48 15.39 -1.18
C ASP A 44 -18.47 15.51 -2.73
N ARG A 45 -18.39 14.35 -3.42
CA ARG A 45 -18.07 14.26 -4.85
C ARG A 45 -18.99 15.06 -5.77
N PHE A 46 -20.26 15.29 -5.38
CA PHE A 46 -21.25 15.97 -6.22
C PHE A 46 -21.42 17.46 -5.89
N ASP A 47 -20.86 17.91 -4.78
CA ASP A 47 -20.91 19.33 -4.35
C ASP A 47 -19.50 19.95 -4.42
N ALA A 48 -18.72 19.80 -3.37
CA ALA A 48 -17.36 20.34 -3.24
C ALA A 48 -16.35 19.20 -3.06
N PRO A 49 -15.98 18.48 -4.12
CA PRO A 49 -15.19 17.25 -4.01
C PRO A 49 -13.83 17.52 -3.34
N ARG A 50 -13.53 16.67 -2.35
CA ARG A 50 -12.27 16.68 -1.59
C ARG A 50 -11.66 15.29 -1.60
N ILE A 51 -10.34 15.24 -1.56
CA ILE A 51 -9.57 14.00 -1.47
C ILE A 51 -8.74 13.98 -0.19
N LEU A 52 -8.58 12.80 0.40
CA LEU A 52 -7.70 12.62 1.53
C LEU A 52 -6.25 12.55 1.06
N MET A 53 -5.40 13.38 1.64
CA MET A 53 -3.95 13.37 1.40
C MET A 53 -3.19 13.50 2.72
N GLY A 54 -2.00 12.93 2.75
CA GLY A 54 -1.06 13.08 3.86
C GLY A 54 0.34 13.44 3.36
N GLN A 55 1.15 14.02 4.21
CA GLN A 55 2.53 14.36 3.91
C GLN A 55 3.47 13.28 4.42
N ARG A 56 4.31 12.74 3.55
CA ARG A 56 5.34 11.78 3.94
C ARG A 56 6.41 12.44 4.82
N GLY A 57 6.82 11.73 5.86
CA GLY A 57 7.84 12.22 6.78
C GLY A 57 9.15 12.61 6.07
N SER A 58 9.87 13.59 6.63
CA SER A 58 11.14 14.09 6.06
C SER A 58 12.26 13.03 5.97
N LYS A 59 12.15 11.95 6.75
CA LYS A 59 13.10 10.83 6.76
C LYS A 59 12.66 9.66 5.85
N ALA A 60 11.55 9.78 5.13
CA ALA A 60 11.09 8.73 4.24
C ALA A 60 12.13 8.43 3.15
N VAL A 61 12.39 7.14 2.93
CA VAL A 61 13.37 6.68 1.91
C VAL A 61 12.92 6.98 0.48
N PHE A 62 11.61 7.10 0.28
CA PHE A 62 11.00 7.36 -1.01
C PHE A 62 10.07 8.57 -0.93
N MET A 63 10.31 9.59 -1.74
CA MET A 63 9.53 10.83 -1.86
C MET A 63 9.29 11.56 -0.51
N PRO A 64 10.34 11.93 0.25
CA PRO A 64 10.18 12.64 1.52
C PRO A 64 9.53 14.02 1.31
N ASN A 65 8.76 14.46 2.30
CA ASN A 65 8.03 15.74 2.36
C ASN A 65 6.95 15.94 1.28
N LYS A 66 6.70 14.94 0.42
CA LYS A 66 5.66 15.02 -0.62
C LYS A 66 4.29 14.70 -0.05
N PHE A 67 3.27 15.38 -0.56
CA PHE A 67 1.88 15.00 -0.35
C PHE A 67 1.52 13.82 -1.26
N VAL A 68 0.94 12.80 -0.67
CA VAL A 68 0.57 11.56 -1.34
C VAL A 68 -0.80 11.07 -0.87
N PHE A 69 -1.37 10.13 -1.60
CA PHE A 69 -2.49 9.32 -1.13
C PHE A 69 -2.00 8.21 -0.20
N PRO A 70 -2.82 7.72 0.73
CA PRO A 70 -2.52 6.51 1.52
C PRO A 70 -2.20 5.32 0.62
N GLY A 71 -1.16 4.57 0.98
CA GLY A 71 -0.80 3.38 0.21
C GLY A 71 0.63 2.92 0.35
N GLY A 72 0.84 1.64 0.15
CA GLY A 72 2.14 0.99 0.26
C GLY A 72 2.26 -0.31 -0.51
N ALA A 73 3.25 -1.09 -0.15
CA ALA A 73 3.55 -2.34 -0.85
C ALA A 73 2.61 -3.47 -0.41
N VAL A 74 2.35 -4.39 -1.33
CA VAL A 74 1.71 -5.66 -0.99
C VAL A 74 2.68 -6.51 -0.18
N ASP A 75 2.21 -7.02 0.94
CA ASP A 75 2.93 -7.94 1.79
C ASP A 75 2.49 -9.40 1.58
N ALA A 76 3.36 -10.34 1.93
CA ALA A 76 3.08 -11.76 1.69
C ALA A 76 1.81 -12.25 2.42
N GLY A 77 1.49 -11.66 3.58
CA GLY A 77 0.30 -11.99 4.37
C GLY A 77 -1.01 -11.50 3.76
N ASP A 78 -0.98 -10.51 2.88
CA ASP A 78 -2.20 -9.92 2.29
C ASP A 78 -3.02 -10.94 1.48
N ALA A 79 -2.38 -11.95 0.90
CA ALA A 79 -3.07 -13.00 0.17
C ALA A 79 -3.96 -13.92 1.04
N GLU A 80 -3.69 -13.97 2.35
CA GLU A 80 -4.37 -14.88 3.29
C GLU A 80 -5.51 -14.21 4.08
N VAL A 81 -5.65 -12.88 3.97
CA VAL A 81 -6.66 -12.11 4.70
C VAL A 81 -8.04 -12.26 4.06
N PRO A 82 -9.07 -12.64 4.82
CA PRO A 82 -10.43 -12.76 4.28
C PRO A 82 -11.02 -11.40 3.95
N LEU A 83 -11.84 -11.35 2.91
CA LEU A 83 -12.64 -10.18 2.54
C LEU A 83 -14.13 -10.46 2.76
N ALA A 84 -14.84 -9.53 3.40
CA ALA A 84 -16.30 -9.57 3.50
C ALA A 84 -16.96 -9.55 2.11
N SER A 85 -16.36 -8.85 1.16
CA SER A 85 -16.73 -8.90 -0.26
C SER A 85 -15.51 -8.64 -1.11
N PRO A 86 -15.29 -9.41 -2.19
CA PRO A 86 -14.14 -9.26 -3.08
C PRO A 86 -14.26 -7.98 -3.93
N LEU A 87 -13.20 -7.68 -4.67
CA LEU A 87 -13.24 -6.68 -5.74
C LEU A 87 -14.31 -7.02 -6.76
N PRO A 88 -14.94 -6.01 -7.40
CA PRO A 88 -15.76 -6.22 -8.59
C PRO A 88 -14.97 -6.99 -9.66
N GLU A 89 -15.63 -7.95 -10.32
CA GLU A 89 -14.99 -8.85 -11.30
C GLU A 89 -14.24 -8.09 -12.39
N THR A 90 -14.81 -6.98 -12.90
CA THR A 90 -14.15 -6.13 -13.89
C THR A 90 -12.87 -5.50 -13.35
N CYS A 91 -12.83 -5.11 -12.07
CA CYS A 91 -11.61 -4.58 -11.45
C CYS A 91 -10.55 -5.68 -11.33
N ALA A 92 -10.93 -6.86 -10.85
CA ALA A 92 -10.03 -8.00 -10.71
C ALA A 92 -9.44 -8.43 -12.07
N ALA A 93 -10.25 -8.52 -13.12
CA ALA A 93 -9.82 -8.84 -14.48
C ALA A 93 -8.79 -7.83 -15.03
N ARG A 94 -9.00 -6.53 -14.78
CA ARG A 94 -8.05 -5.47 -15.20
C ARG A 94 -6.75 -5.48 -14.41
N ILE A 95 -6.78 -5.83 -13.14
CA ILE A 95 -5.57 -5.99 -12.34
C ILE A 95 -4.75 -7.19 -12.85
N ALA A 96 -5.42 -8.25 -13.30
CA ALA A 96 -4.78 -9.44 -13.84
C ALA A 96 -4.13 -9.24 -15.23
N GLU A 97 -4.50 -8.16 -15.97
CA GLU A 97 -3.83 -7.85 -17.22
C GLU A 97 -2.35 -7.48 -16.97
N ASP A 98 -1.43 -8.14 -17.67
CA ASP A 98 0.03 -7.92 -17.56
C ASP A 98 0.49 -8.00 -16.09
N ALA A 99 0.02 -9.01 -15.34
CA ALA A 99 0.33 -9.26 -13.94
C ALA A 99 0.32 -10.76 -13.61
N GLU A 100 0.92 -11.14 -12.48
CA GLU A 100 0.91 -12.50 -11.97
C GLU A 100 -0.52 -12.96 -11.60
N PRO A 101 -0.86 -14.23 -11.84
CA PRO A 101 -2.15 -14.79 -11.46
C PRO A 101 -2.42 -14.67 -9.95
N GLY A 102 -3.66 -14.40 -9.58
CA GLY A 102 -4.10 -14.32 -8.18
C GLY A 102 -3.76 -13.04 -7.43
N LEU A 103 -3.04 -12.12 -8.05
CA LEU A 103 -2.58 -10.88 -7.42
C LEU A 103 -3.72 -9.94 -6.98
N ALA A 104 -4.89 -9.99 -7.65
CA ALA A 104 -5.96 -9.03 -7.43
C ALA A 104 -6.49 -9.02 -5.99
N HIS A 105 -6.57 -10.18 -5.33
CA HIS A 105 -6.98 -10.29 -3.94
C HIS A 105 -5.96 -9.60 -3.01
N ALA A 106 -4.68 -9.95 -3.10
CA ALA A 106 -3.64 -9.37 -2.27
C ALA A 106 -3.52 -7.85 -2.45
N ILE A 107 -3.67 -7.34 -3.68
CA ILE A 107 -3.70 -5.90 -3.98
C ILE A 107 -4.88 -5.20 -3.29
N ALA A 108 -6.07 -5.82 -3.28
CA ALA A 108 -7.24 -5.24 -2.61
C ALA A 108 -7.08 -5.22 -1.10
N VAL A 109 -6.53 -6.29 -0.53
CA VAL A 109 -6.22 -6.37 0.90
C VAL A 109 -5.17 -5.33 1.29
N ALA A 110 -4.06 -5.24 0.54
CA ALA A 110 -3.05 -4.22 0.77
C ALA A 110 -3.63 -2.80 0.74
N ALA A 111 -4.53 -2.50 -0.21
CA ALA A 111 -5.19 -1.20 -0.29
C ALA A 111 -5.95 -0.86 1.00
N ILE A 112 -6.68 -1.83 1.57
CA ILE A 112 -7.47 -1.62 2.79
C ILE A 112 -6.55 -1.54 4.01
N ARG A 113 -5.51 -2.38 4.10
CA ARG A 113 -4.53 -2.36 5.18
C ARG A 113 -3.81 -1.02 5.26
N GLU A 114 -3.25 -0.55 4.16
CA GLU A 114 -2.53 0.72 4.07
C GLU A 114 -3.44 1.92 4.37
N LEU A 115 -4.70 1.89 3.91
CA LEU A 115 -5.68 2.92 4.27
C LEU A 115 -5.89 2.97 5.78
N TRP A 116 -6.09 1.81 6.44
CA TRP A 116 -6.25 1.72 7.88
C TRP A 116 -4.99 2.17 8.64
N GLU A 117 -3.84 1.61 8.30
CA GLU A 117 -2.57 1.89 9.00
C GLU A 117 -2.19 3.37 8.92
N GLU A 118 -2.32 3.98 7.75
CA GLU A 118 -1.88 5.35 7.51
C GLU A 118 -2.92 6.41 7.89
N THR A 119 -4.21 6.04 8.05
CA THR A 119 -5.28 7.05 8.26
C THR A 119 -6.26 6.73 9.39
N GLY A 120 -6.36 5.48 9.85
CA GLY A 120 -7.41 5.03 10.77
C GLY A 120 -8.80 4.89 10.13
N LEU A 121 -8.93 5.09 8.81
CA LEU A 121 -10.21 4.95 8.13
C LEU A 121 -10.54 3.48 7.84
N ILE A 122 -11.78 3.08 8.16
CA ILE A 122 -12.24 1.70 8.05
C ILE A 122 -12.99 1.49 6.74
N LEU A 123 -12.36 0.84 5.76
CA LEU A 123 -13.04 0.27 4.61
C LEU A 123 -13.41 -1.18 4.90
N GLY A 124 -14.49 -1.37 5.64
CA GLY A 124 -14.91 -2.64 6.20
C GLY A 124 -16.41 -2.77 6.37
N ARG A 125 -16.85 -3.98 6.67
CA ARG A 125 -18.23 -4.26 7.10
C ARG A 125 -18.23 -4.86 8.49
N PRO A 126 -19.22 -4.53 9.33
CA PRO A 126 -19.38 -5.19 10.63
C PRO A 126 -19.39 -6.71 10.46
N GLY A 127 -18.58 -7.41 11.27
CA GLY A 127 -18.44 -8.86 11.15
C GLY A 127 -17.39 -9.42 12.11
N SER A 128 -17.29 -10.75 12.13
CA SER A 128 -16.30 -11.48 12.91
C SER A 128 -15.33 -12.21 11.98
N TRP A 129 -14.11 -12.36 12.45
CA TRP A 129 -13.08 -13.14 11.75
C TRP A 129 -13.23 -14.62 12.13
N ASP A 130 -13.26 -15.50 11.14
CA ASP A 130 -13.37 -16.96 11.33
C ASP A 130 -12.10 -17.58 11.97
N ARG A 131 -10.98 -16.88 11.85
CA ARG A 131 -9.67 -17.23 12.42
C ARG A 131 -9.07 -16.00 13.09
N PRO A 132 -8.15 -16.16 14.05
CA PRO A 132 -7.40 -15.02 14.59
C PRO A 132 -6.78 -14.20 13.45
N PRO A 133 -6.93 -12.87 13.47
CA PRO A 133 -6.34 -12.02 12.44
C PRO A 133 -4.82 -12.10 12.47
N PRO A 134 -4.12 -11.91 11.34
CA PRO A 134 -2.68 -11.71 11.36
C PRO A 134 -2.29 -10.51 12.24
N PRO A 135 -1.05 -10.44 12.77
CA PRO A 135 -0.62 -9.36 13.67
C PRO A 135 -0.91 -7.96 13.14
N ASP A 136 -0.65 -7.70 11.86
CA ASP A 136 -0.86 -6.39 11.22
C ASP A 136 -2.37 -6.02 11.09
N TRP A 137 -3.26 -6.99 11.31
CA TRP A 137 -4.71 -6.81 11.22
C TRP A 137 -5.43 -6.84 12.58
N GLU A 138 -4.71 -7.07 13.69
CA GLU A 138 -5.33 -7.16 15.02
C GLU A 138 -6.07 -5.87 15.40
N SER A 139 -5.47 -4.71 15.13
CA SER A 139 -6.07 -3.40 15.41
C SER A 139 -7.31 -3.13 14.54
N PHE A 140 -7.28 -3.50 13.26
CA PHE A 140 -8.44 -3.41 12.38
C PHE A 140 -9.57 -4.33 12.85
N ALA A 141 -9.27 -5.60 13.15
CA ALA A 141 -10.25 -6.58 13.61
C ALA A 141 -10.88 -6.19 14.96
N ALA A 142 -10.12 -5.55 15.85
CA ALA A 142 -10.62 -5.04 17.13
C ALA A 142 -11.71 -3.97 16.97
N THR A 143 -11.82 -3.32 15.80
CA THR A 143 -12.94 -2.42 15.47
C THR A 143 -14.26 -3.14 15.22
N GLY A 144 -14.27 -4.48 15.16
CA GLY A 144 -15.45 -5.29 14.84
C GLY A 144 -15.81 -5.34 13.36
N HIS A 145 -14.83 -5.07 12.47
CA HIS A 145 -15.04 -5.09 11.02
C HIS A 145 -14.20 -6.18 10.34
N VAL A 146 -14.65 -6.58 9.14
CA VAL A 146 -13.93 -7.41 8.17
C VAL A 146 -13.68 -6.57 6.92
N PRO A 147 -12.49 -6.62 6.32
CA PRO A 147 -12.16 -5.80 5.15
C PRO A 147 -13.13 -6.00 3.99
N HIS A 148 -13.52 -4.91 3.31
CA HIS A 148 -14.55 -4.92 2.28
C HIS A 148 -14.05 -4.24 1.00
N ALA A 149 -13.75 -5.04 -0.05
CA ALA A 149 -13.12 -4.54 -1.26
C ALA A 149 -14.10 -4.14 -2.38
N ALA A 150 -15.41 -4.44 -2.24
CA ALA A 150 -16.37 -4.14 -3.31
C ALA A 150 -16.47 -2.65 -3.70
N PRO A 151 -16.25 -1.65 -2.80
CA PRO A 151 -16.26 -0.24 -3.19
C PRO A 151 -15.01 0.23 -3.95
N LEU A 152 -13.91 -0.53 -3.90
CA LEU A 152 -12.66 -0.13 -4.56
C LEU A 152 -12.82 -0.12 -6.09
N GLN A 153 -12.67 1.06 -6.69
CA GLN A 153 -12.67 1.24 -8.14
C GLN A 153 -11.24 1.37 -8.65
N PHE A 154 -10.75 0.38 -9.38
CA PHE A 154 -9.43 0.45 -10.00
C PHE A 154 -9.42 1.53 -11.09
N THR A 155 -8.65 2.61 -10.89
CA THR A 155 -8.68 3.83 -11.71
C THR A 155 -7.39 4.12 -12.45
N PHE A 156 -6.24 3.66 -11.95
CA PHE A 156 -4.94 3.93 -12.57
C PHE A 156 -3.90 2.87 -12.19
N ARG A 157 -2.94 2.59 -13.07
CA ARG A 157 -1.74 1.78 -12.80
C ARG A 157 -0.49 2.52 -13.24
N ALA A 158 0.55 2.48 -12.41
CA ALA A 158 1.82 3.08 -12.73
C ALA A 158 2.99 2.19 -12.32
N LEU A 159 3.94 2.02 -13.23
CA LEU A 159 5.21 1.36 -12.97
C LEU A 159 6.29 2.42 -12.76
N THR A 160 6.95 2.40 -11.60
CA THR A 160 8.07 3.32 -11.31
C THR A 160 9.19 3.16 -12.34
N PRO A 161 9.69 4.26 -12.93
CA PRO A 161 10.77 4.19 -13.91
C PRO A 161 12.05 3.58 -13.32
N PRO A 162 12.92 3.02 -14.18
CA PRO A 162 14.25 2.55 -13.79
C PRO A 162 15.11 3.64 -13.13
N GLY A 163 16.13 3.23 -12.39
CA GLY A 163 17.06 4.15 -11.75
C GLY A 163 16.57 4.79 -10.45
N ARG A 164 15.34 4.52 -10.02
CA ARG A 164 14.84 4.96 -8.71
C ARG A 164 15.31 4.02 -7.59
N PRO A 165 15.51 4.54 -6.35
CA PRO A 165 15.98 3.71 -5.22
C PRO A 165 15.02 2.59 -4.84
N ARG A 166 13.72 2.75 -5.12
CA ARG A 166 12.67 1.73 -5.00
C ARG A 166 11.76 1.81 -6.21
N ARG A 167 11.31 0.65 -6.68
CA ARG A 167 10.39 0.55 -7.81
C ARG A 167 9.12 -0.17 -7.39
N PHE A 168 7.99 0.41 -7.79
CA PHE A 168 6.67 -0.13 -7.50
C PHE A 168 5.86 -0.27 -8.79
N ASP A 169 5.06 -1.32 -8.84
CA ASP A 169 3.96 -1.46 -9.76
C ASP A 169 2.68 -1.14 -8.97
N ALA A 170 2.30 0.13 -8.97
CA ALA A 170 1.27 0.68 -8.12
C ALA A 170 -0.10 0.67 -8.80
N ARG A 171 -1.14 0.16 -8.10
CA ARG A 171 -2.55 0.22 -8.49
C ARG A 171 -3.24 1.25 -7.62
N PHE A 172 -3.91 2.18 -8.27
CA PHE A 172 -4.64 3.26 -7.61
C PHE A 172 -6.13 2.96 -7.64
N PHE A 173 -6.74 2.99 -6.48
CA PHE A 173 -8.18 2.77 -6.30
C PHE A 173 -8.85 4.05 -5.85
N LEU A 174 -9.96 4.37 -6.48
CA LEU A 174 -10.88 5.41 -6.03
C LEU A 174 -11.95 4.74 -5.15
N VAL A 175 -12.24 5.32 -4.00
CA VAL A 175 -13.33 4.92 -3.10
C VAL A 175 -14.12 6.15 -2.69
N ASP A 176 -15.43 6.02 -2.58
CA ASP A 176 -16.29 7.08 -2.08
C ASP A 176 -16.20 7.12 -0.55
N ALA A 177 -16.12 8.30 0.04
CA ALA A 177 -16.11 8.45 1.49
C ALA A 177 -17.38 7.91 2.16
N ASP A 178 -18.50 7.84 1.41
CA ASP A 178 -19.74 7.22 1.88
C ASP A 178 -19.60 5.71 2.18
N ASP A 179 -18.56 5.04 1.64
CA ASP A 179 -18.26 3.63 1.86
C ASP A 179 -17.33 3.38 3.06
N ILE A 180 -16.81 4.43 3.70
CA ILE A 180 -15.98 4.35 4.90
C ILE A 180 -16.88 4.18 6.13
N ALA A 181 -16.57 3.21 6.98
CA ALA A 181 -17.39 2.86 8.14
C ALA A 181 -17.05 3.66 9.42
N SER A 182 -15.90 4.33 9.45
CA SER A 182 -15.46 5.17 10.57
C SER A 182 -15.81 6.65 10.38
N ASP A 183 -15.62 7.46 11.41
CA ASP A 183 -15.66 8.92 11.29
C ASP A 183 -14.56 9.37 10.32
N LEU A 184 -14.95 10.20 9.34
CA LEU A 184 -14.06 10.66 8.27
C LEU A 184 -13.03 11.71 8.74
N ASP A 185 -13.25 12.32 9.87
CA ASP A 185 -12.41 13.38 10.43
C ASP A 185 -11.62 12.90 11.68
N ASP A 186 -11.74 11.62 12.04
CA ASP A 186 -10.98 10.97 13.12
C ASP A 186 -9.81 10.16 12.55
N PHE A 187 -8.59 10.65 12.80
CA PHE A 187 -7.32 10.04 12.38
C PHE A 187 -6.48 9.56 13.59
N ASP A 188 -7.06 9.44 14.77
CA ASP A 188 -6.32 9.10 16.01
C ASP A 188 -5.69 7.69 15.95
N ALA A 189 -6.23 6.79 15.13
CA ALA A 189 -5.69 5.44 14.91
C ALA A 189 -4.59 5.38 13.84
N ALA A 190 -4.29 6.49 13.14
CA ALA A 190 -3.26 6.54 12.11
C ALA A 190 -1.85 6.33 12.69
N CYS A 191 -0.98 5.63 11.94
CA CYS A 191 0.44 5.55 12.26
C CYS A 191 1.18 6.86 11.87
N ASP A 192 2.46 6.97 12.28
CA ASP A 192 3.29 8.16 12.04
C ASP A 192 3.90 8.23 10.62
N GLU A 193 3.51 7.35 9.68
CA GLU A 193 4.10 7.33 8.33
C GLU A 193 3.66 8.53 7.50
N LEU A 194 2.38 8.90 7.58
CA LEU A 194 1.84 10.13 7.01
C LEU A 194 1.54 11.15 8.12
N SER A 195 2.00 12.36 7.93
CA SER A 195 1.64 13.51 8.75
C SER A 195 0.69 14.44 7.99
N HIS A 196 0.06 15.39 8.70
CA HIS A 196 -0.80 16.40 8.08
C HIS A 196 -1.91 15.80 7.20
N LEU A 197 -2.53 14.70 7.68
CA LEU A 197 -3.71 14.14 7.03
C LEU A 197 -4.80 15.21 6.94
N GLN A 198 -5.31 15.44 5.73
CA GLN A 198 -6.31 16.47 5.49
C GLN A 198 -7.15 16.21 4.25
N TRP A 199 -8.38 16.71 4.28
CA TRP A 199 -9.28 16.73 3.13
C TRP A 199 -8.99 17.93 2.24
N VAL A 200 -8.25 17.69 1.17
CA VAL A 200 -7.84 18.72 0.20
C VAL A 200 -8.94 18.93 -0.83
N PRO A 201 -9.44 20.18 -1.04
CA PRO A 201 -10.34 20.45 -2.16
C PRO A 201 -9.70 19.98 -3.48
N LEU A 202 -10.46 19.26 -4.30
CA LEU A 202 -9.93 18.68 -5.55
C LEU A 202 -9.39 19.79 -6.48
N SER A 203 -10.02 20.97 -6.49
CA SER A 203 -9.59 22.14 -7.26
C SER A 203 -8.25 22.73 -6.80
N GLU A 204 -7.84 22.48 -5.56
CA GLU A 204 -6.62 23.03 -4.95
C GLU A 204 -5.49 22.00 -4.85
N ALA A 205 -5.78 20.72 -5.09
CA ALA A 205 -4.85 19.62 -4.86
C ALA A 205 -3.52 19.80 -5.62
N ARG A 206 -3.55 20.38 -6.82
CA ARG A 206 -2.34 20.64 -7.64
C ARG A 206 -1.43 21.74 -7.09
N SER A 207 -1.84 22.48 -6.06
CA SER A 207 -0.98 23.45 -5.37
C SER A 207 -0.03 22.80 -4.36
N PHE A 208 -0.29 21.56 -3.99
CA PHE A 208 0.55 20.81 -3.08
C PHE A 208 1.79 20.22 -3.78
N ASP A 209 2.90 20.12 -3.05
CA ASP A 209 4.12 19.50 -3.57
C ASP A 209 3.96 17.97 -3.64
N MET A 210 3.54 17.49 -4.80
CA MET A 210 3.24 16.09 -5.08
C MET A 210 4.31 15.41 -5.95
N PRO A 211 4.44 14.08 -5.90
CA PRO A 211 5.16 13.33 -6.91
C PRO A 211 4.50 13.50 -8.30
N PHE A 212 5.30 13.52 -9.36
CA PHE A 212 4.78 13.61 -10.74
C PHE A 212 3.68 12.59 -11.04
N ILE A 213 3.83 11.35 -10.59
CA ILE A 213 2.80 10.33 -10.83
C ILE A 213 1.49 10.65 -10.13
N THR A 214 1.54 11.25 -8.95
CA THR A 214 0.33 11.69 -8.22
C THR A 214 -0.41 12.78 -9.00
N GLU A 215 0.31 13.72 -9.62
CA GLU A 215 -0.29 14.75 -10.50
C GLU A 215 -0.95 14.12 -11.74
N VAL A 216 -0.34 13.08 -12.32
CA VAL A 216 -0.94 12.35 -13.47
C VAL A 216 -2.22 11.64 -13.04
N VAL A 217 -2.21 10.95 -11.89
CA VAL A 217 -3.38 10.28 -11.34
C VAL A 217 -4.50 11.26 -11.02
N MET A 218 -4.16 12.47 -10.52
CA MET A 218 -5.14 13.53 -10.25
C MET A 218 -6.00 13.88 -11.46
N ALA A 219 -5.43 13.87 -12.67
CA ALA A 219 -6.22 14.15 -13.89
C ALA A 219 -7.33 13.09 -14.12
N GLU A 220 -7.04 11.81 -13.82
CA GLU A 220 -8.05 10.75 -13.89
C GLU A 220 -9.09 10.90 -12.76
N VAL A 221 -8.67 11.27 -11.55
CA VAL A 221 -9.57 11.51 -10.42
C VAL A 221 -10.53 12.68 -10.73
N GLU A 222 -10.02 13.80 -11.25
CA GLU A 222 -10.83 14.95 -11.64
C GLU A 222 -11.88 14.57 -12.69
N ALA A 223 -11.48 13.80 -13.72
CA ALA A 223 -12.39 13.36 -14.77
C ALA A 223 -13.51 12.45 -14.24
N ARG A 224 -13.27 11.75 -13.12
CA ARG A 224 -14.17 10.77 -12.52
C ARG A 224 -14.91 11.28 -11.27
N ALA A 225 -14.52 12.44 -10.77
CA ALA A 225 -15.04 12.93 -9.49
C ALA A 225 -16.57 12.97 -9.43
N ARG A 226 -17.25 13.20 -10.56
CA ARG A 226 -18.72 13.28 -10.65
C ARG A 226 -19.38 12.05 -11.28
N ASP A 227 -18.61 10.97 -11.54
CA ASP A 227 -19.13 9.74 -12.15
C ASP A 227 -18.81 8.54 -11.26
N ARG A 228 -19.85 7.91 -10.70
CA ARG A 228 -19.73 6.68 -9.89
C ARG A 228 -19.60 5.41 -10.71
N ASN A 229 -19.82 5.48 -12.02
CA ASN A 229 -19.72 4.30 -12.86
C ASN A 229 -18.26 3.81 -12.96
N PRO A 230 -18.02 2.50 -13.03
CA PRO A 230 -16.69 1.99 -13.31
C PRO A 230 -16.14 2.54 -14.63
N PRO A 231 -14.84 2.86 -14.73
CA PRO A 231 -14.25 3.33 -15.98
C PRO A 231 -14.40 2.30 -17.09
N ALA A 232 -14.55 2.73 -18.34
CA ALA A 232 -14.54 1.83 -19.50
C ALA A 232 -13.18 1.13 -19.68
N SER A 233 -12.10 1.77 -19.26
CA SER A 233 -10.74 1.23 -19.25
C SER A 233 -9.90 1.94 -18.20
N VAL A 234 -8.82 1.32 -17.73
CA VAL A 234 -7.90 1.88 -16.74
C VAL A 234 -6.60 2.29 -17.43
N PRO A 235 -6.14 3.54 -17.28
CA PRO A 235 -4.83 3.96 -17.76
C PRO A 235 -3.72 3.20 -17.06
N PHE A 236 -2.72 2.77 -17.83
CA PHE A 236 -1.50 2.16 -17.31
C PHE A 236 -0.28 2.92 -17.85
N PHE A 237 0.41 3.63 -16.98
CA PHE A 237 1.67 4.27 -17.27
C PHE A 237 2.80 3.28 -16.99
N LYS A 238 3.20 2.56 -18.04
CA LYS A 238 4.22 1.51 -17.98
C LYS A 238 5.57 2.11 -18.32
N ASN A 239 6.47 2.16 -17.35
CA ASN A 239 7.86 2.54 -17.53
C ASN A 239 8.74 1.30 -17.43
N ASN A 240 9.35 0.91 -18.52
CA ASN A 240 10.40 -0.11 -18.58
C ASN A 240 11.76 0.53 -18.91
N ASP A 241 12.80 -0.29 -19.08
CA ASP A 241 14.16 0.21 -19.28
C ASP A 241 14.37 0.92 -20.63
N GLU A 242 13.50 0.68 -21.61
CA GLU A 242 13.67 1.14 -22.98
C GLU A 242 12.68 2.24 -23.37
N GLU A 243 11.44 2.20 -22.82
CA GLU A 243 10.39 3.14 -23.20
C GLU A 243 9.34 3.37 -22.10
N SER A 244 8.66 4.51 -22.19
CA SER A 244 7.50 4.82 -21.36
C SER A 244 6.24 4.73 -22.21
N LEU A 245 5.34 3.79 -21.87
CA LEU A 245 4.10 3.54 -22.60
C LEU A 245 2.89 3.99 -21.78
N PHE A 246 1.92 4.57 -22.47
CA PHE A 246 0.61 4.87 -21.90
C PHE A 246 -0.42 3.90 -22.48
N LEU A 247 -0.75 2.87 -21.73
CA LEU A 247 -1.66 1.79 -22.14
C LEU A 247 -3.06 1.98 -21.55
N ARG A 248 -4.02 1.18 -22.02
CA ARG A 248 -5.38 1.11 -21.48
C ARG A 248 -5.76 -0.33 -21.17
N LEU A 249 -5.97 -0.65 -19.89
CA LEU A 249 -6.42 -1.95 -19.41
C LEU A 249 -7.94 -2.04 -19.51
N ARG A 250 -8.45 -3.05 -20.17
CA ARG A 250 -9.89 -3.20 -20.49
C ARG A 250 -10.56 -4.37 -19.78
N GLY A 251 -9.79 -5.26 -19.15
CA GLY A 251 -10.28 -6.48 -18.51
C GLY A 251 -10.83 -7.44 -19.57
N LYS A 252 -9.96 -8.03 -20.36
CA LYS A 252 -10.38 -9.14 -21.22
C LYS A 252 -10.70 -10.30 -20.31
N LEU A 253 -11.99 -10.54 -20.06
CA LEU A 253 -12.43 -11.76 -19.42
C LEU A 253 -11.99 -12.93 -20.31
N PRO A 254 -11.53 -14.06 -19.75
CA PRO A 254 -11.28 -15.26 -20.53
C PRO A 254 -12.56 -15.58 -21.30
N THR A 255 -12.49 -15.63 -22.62
CA THR A 255 -13.55 -16.20 -23.44
C THR A 255 -13.59 -17.68 -23.09
N GLY A 256 -14.66 -18.10 -22.40
CA GLY A 256 -14.96 -19.49 -22.10
C GLY A 256 -15.16 -20.33 -23.37
#